data_0415908ec43e0f58decc4faa807dce7f
#
_entry.id   0415908ec43e0f58decc4faa807dce7f
#
_cell.length_a   1.000
_cell.length_b   1.000
_cell.length_c   1.000
_cell.angle_alpha   90.00
_cell.angle_beta   90.00
_cell.angle_gamma   90.00
#
_symmetry.space_group_name_H-M   'P 1'
#
loop_
_entity.id
_entity.type
_entity.pdbx_description
1 polymer ?
#
loop_
_entity_poly.entity_id
_entity_poly.type
_entity_poly.pdbx_seq_one_letter_code
_entity_poly.pdbx_strand_id
1 'polypeptide(L)'
;PVVWDTPIPFDECDLPTFPVDALPEVIRRYVLAVAESTQTSVDMAAVEALGVVSLCSQGKYFIRGNADWAEPLNTYTVVILPPAERKSSVLSMMIRPVEVFEKLENERRSPEIVKSQMELSKLEKEKRSLVERASKGKATEADIKNKAKEIAEYEPVKPLRLFVDDVTSEKLTS
;
A
#
# COMPACT_ATOMS: atom_id res chain seq x y z
N PRO A 1 51.07 11.32 5.04
CA PRO A 1 50.17 10.47 4.25
C PRO A 1 49.21 9.78 5.22
N VAL A 2 47.92 9.83 4.95
CA VAL A 2 46.90 9.08 5.69
C VAL A 2 47.05 7.62 5.27
N VAL A 3 47.29 6.75 6.22
CA VAL A 3 47.31 5.30 6.00
C VAL A 3 45.87 4.84 6.24
N TRP A 4 45.22 4.35 5.19
CA TRP A 4 43.90 3.77 5.28
C TRP A 4 44.02 2.30 5.75
N ASP A 5 43.14 1.89 6.65
CA ASP A 5 43.01 0.49 7.01
C ASP A 5 42.54 -0.35 5.82
N THR A 6 42.91 -1.61 5.80
CA THR A 6 42.41 -2.53 4.75
C THR A 6 40.86 -2.60 4.85
N PRO A 7 40.15 -2.37 3.75
CA PRO A 7 38.71 -2.49 3.77
C PRO A 7 38.27 -3.90 4.23
N ILE A 8 37.31 -3.96 5.15
CA ILE A 8 36.74 -5.22 5.59
C ILE A 8 35.81 -5.72 4.47
N PRO A 9 36.01 -6.93 3.91
CA PRO A 9 35.08 -7.51 2.94
C PRO A 9 33.65 -7.65 3.50
N PHE A 10 32.63 -7.47 2.67
CA PHE A 10 31.22 -7.53 3.10
C PHE A 10 30.78 -8.94 3.53
N ASP A 11 31.49 -9.97 3.08
CA ASP A 11 31.25 -11.38 3.35
C ASP A 11 31.93 -11.89 4.64
N GLU A 12 32.77 -11.08 5.29
CA GLU A 12 33.45 -11.42 6.55
C GLU A 12 32.70 -10.89 7.78
N CYS A 13 31.54 -10.29 7.64
CA CYS A 13 30.76 -9.80 8.78
C CYS A 13 29.84 -10.89 9.33
N ASP A 14 30.03 -11.26 10.60
CA ASP A 14 29.04 -12.04 11.34
C ASP A 14 27.77 -11.17 11.54
N LEU A 15 26.72 -11.48 10.78
CA LEU A 15 25.44 -10.80 10.93
C LEU A 15 24.69 -11.36 12.14
N PRO A 16 24.17 -10.50 13.03
CA PRO A 16 23.33 -10.96 14.13
C PRO A 16 22.04 -11.57 13.60
N THR A 17 21.60 -12.67 14.18
CA THR A 17 20.28 -13.25 13.86
C THR A 17 19.18 -12.35 14.38
N PHE A 18 18.05 -12.33 13.67
CA PHE A 18 16.90 -11.55 14.09
C PHE A 18 16.37 -12.04 15.44
N PRO A 19 16.16 -11.16 16.43
CA PRO A 19 15.69 -11.53 17.76
C PRO A 19 14.18 -11.87 17.72
N VAL A 20 13.82 -13.01 17.16
CA VAL A 20 12.43 -13.42 16.90
C VAL A 20 11.58 -13.46 18.19
N ASP A 21 12.21 -13.66 19.34
CA ASP A 21 11.53 -13.65 20.64
C ASP A 21 11.07 -12.26 21.08
N ALA A 22 11.56 -11.20 20.45
CA ALA A 22 11.09 -9.84 20.66
C ALA A 22 9.75 -9.56 19.97
N LEU A 23 9.33 -10.41 19.02
CA LEU A 23 8.05 -10.27 18.35
C LEU A 23 6.89 -10.71 19.28
N PRO A 24 5.72 -10.03 19.18
CA PRO A 24 4.49 -10.52 19.80
C PRO A 24 4.20 -11.96 19.38
N GLU A 25 3.69 -12.78 20.30
CA GLU A 25 3.57 -14.22 20.11
C GLU A 25 2.84 -14.63 18.82
N VAL A 26 1.77 -13.94 18.47
CA VAL A 26 0.99 -14.23 17.25
C VAL A 26 1.85 -14.04 16.00
N ILE A 27 2.60 -12.92 15.93
CA ILE A 27 3.48 -12.60 14.79
C ILE A 27 4.66 -13.58 14.77
N ARG A 28 5.29 -13.81 15.92
CA ARG A 28 6.39 -14.77 16.06
C ARG A 28 6.01 -16.15 15.54
N ARG A 29 4.89 -16.69 15.96
CA ARG A 29 4.41 -18.01 15.50
C ARG A 29 4.17 -18.06 14.01
N TYR A 30 3.61 -16.98 13.44
CA TYR A 30 3.39 -16.90 12.00
C TYR A 30 4.71 -16.81 11.23
N VAL A 31 5.63 -15.98 11.67
CA VAL A 31 6.98 -15.86 11.10
C VAL A 31 7.71 -17.20 11.07
N LEU A 32 7.73 -17.90 12.20
CA LEU A 32 8.37 -19.22 12.30
C LEU A 32 7.70 -20.25 11.38
N ALA A 33 6.37 -20.29 11.33
CA ALA A 33 5.63 -21.21 10.48
C ALA A 33 5.89 -20.93 8.97
N VAL A 34 5.97 -19.66 8.57
CA VAL A 34 6.30 -19.28 7.19
C VAL A 34 7.73 -19.68 6.85
N ALA A 35 8.70 -19.36 7.69
CA ALA A 35 10.10 -19.72 7.48
C ALA A 35 10.28 -21.25 7.36
N GLU A 36 9.61 -22.02 8.22
CA GLU A 36 9.62 -23.48 8.19
C GLU A 36 8.98 -24.02 6.91
N SER A 37 7.79 -23.54 6.53
CA SER A 37 7.07 -24.04 5.36
C SER A 37 7.77 -23.71 4.03
N THR A 38 8.45 -22.58 3.97
CA THR A 38 9.19 -22.15 2.79
C THR A 38 10.63 -22.61 2.79
N GLN A 39 11.14 -23.16 3.90
CA GLN A 39 12.54 -23.54 4.08
C GLN A 39 13.49 -22.35 3.82
N THR A 40 13.19 -21.22 4.43
CA THR A 40 13.93 -19.96 4.29
C THR A 40 14.40 -19.43 5.63
N SER A 41 15.24 -18.39 5.60
CA SER A 41 15.69 -17.72 6.83
C SER A 41 14.52 -17.10 7.59
N VAL A 42 14.53 -17.22 8.92
CA VAL A 42 13.60 -16.56 9.83
C VAL A 42 13.73 -15.04 9.72
N ASP A 43 14.94 -14.54 9.48
CA ASP A 43 15.24 -13.11 9.39
C ASP A 43 14.44 -12.44 8.25
N MET A 44 14.37 -13.12 7.08
CA MET A 44 13.58 -12.64 5.94
C MET A 44 12.10 -12.51 6.32
N ALA A 45 11.52 -13.60 6.83
CA ALA A 45 10.12 -13.63 7.22
C ALA A 45 9.80 -12.59 8.30
N ALA A 46 10.72 -12.39 9.26
CA ALA A 46 10.55 -11.41 10.34
C ALA A 46 10.59 -9.97 9.83
N VAL A 47 11.54 -9.62 8.95
CA VAL A 47 11.65 -8.27 8.36
C VAL A 47 10.42 -7.96 7.51
N GLU A 48 9.95 -8.90 6.70
CA GLU A 48 8.73 -8.72 5.91
C GLU A 48 7.48 -8.58 6.80
N ALA A 49 7.39 -9.34 7.90
CA ALA A 49 6.32 -9.19 8.89
C ALA A 49 6.30 -7.80 9.51
N LEU A 50 7.47 -7.20 9.81
CA LEU A 50 7.55 -5.82 10.31
C LEU A 50 7.01 -4.82 9.29
N GLY A 51 7.30 -5.01 7.99
CA GLY A 51 6.73 -4.19 6.92
C GLY A 51 5.21 -4.26 6.88
N VAL A 52 4.64 -5.46 7.01
CA VAL A 52 3.17 -5.66 7.06
C VAL A 52 2.55 -5.04 8.32
N VAL A 53 3.19 -5.16 9.48
CA VAL A 53 2.74 -4.52 10.73
C VAL A 53 2.77 -2.99 10.59
N SER A 54 3.81 -2.45 9.98
CA SER A 54 3.92 -1.03 9.65
C SER A 54 2.75 -0.57 8.77
N LEU A 55 2.45 -1.30 7.70
CA LEU A 55 1.30 -1.02 6.84
C LEU A 55 -0.02 -1.03 7.64
N CYS A 56 -0.25 -2.02 8.48
CA CYS A 56 -1.46 -2.12 9.31
C CYS A 56 -1.59 -1.01 10.35
N SER A 57 -0.48 -0.41 10.75
CA SER A 57 -0.39 0.66 11.74
C SER A 57 -0.53 2.06 11.13
N GLN A 58 -0.35 2.17 9.82
CA GLN A 58 -0.35 3.43 9.10
C GLN A 58 -1.67 4.20 9.27
N GLY A 59 -1.56 5.49 9.56
CA GLY A 59 -2.73 6.35 9.80
C GLY A 59 -3.48 6.12 11.12
N LYS A 60 -3.13 5.07 11.89
CA LYS A 60 -3.76 4.74 13.18
C LYS A 60 -2.90 5.14 14.37
N TYR A 61 -1.59 5.03 14.21
CA TYR A 61 -0.62 5.27 15.28
C TYR A 61 0.47 6.23 14.82
N PHE A 62 0.91 7.05 15.76
CA PHE A 62 2.02 7.98 15.57
C PHE A 62 2.98 7.83 16.73
N ILE A 63 4.28 7.90 16.46
CA ILE A 63 5.31 8.04 17.49
C ILE A 63 5.48 9.52 17.78
N ARG A 64 5.36 9.90 19.05
CA ARG A 64 5.63 11.25 19.51
C ARG A 64 6.97 11.27 20.24
N GLY A 65 7.98 11.87 19.60
CA GLY A 65 9.33 11.99 20.18
C GLY A 65 9.40 13.10 21.25
N ASN A 66 8.68 14.19 21.02
CA ASN A 66 8.52 15.32 21.95
C ASN A 66 7.15 16.00 21.74
N ALA A 67 6.89 17.14 22.42
CA ALA A 67 5.59 17.82 22.38
C ALA A 67 5.19 18.26 20.96
N ASP A 68 6.17 18.64 20.14
CA ASP A 68 5.95 19.30 18.85
C ASP A 68 6.25 18.39 17.65
N TRP A 69 6.67 17.13 17.87
CA TRP A 69 7.07 16.22 16.81
C TRP A 69 6.40 14.86 16.93
N ALA A 70 5.62 14.53 15.91
CA ALA A 70 4.97 13.23 15.76
C ALA A 70 5.20 12.68 14.36
N GLU A 71 5.59 11.41 14.27
CA GLU A 71 5.80 10.70 13.00
C GLU A 71 4.90 9.49 12.87
N PRO A 72 4.47 9.17 11.64
CA PRO A 72 3.74 7.93 11.38
C PRO A 72 4.68 6.72 11.53
N LEU A 73 4.11 5.56 11.84
CA LEU A 73 4.82 4.28 11.96
C LEU A 73 5.13 3.68 10.57
N ASN A 74 5.79 4.43 9.70
CA ASN A 74 6.16 3.96 8.38
C ASN A 74 7.60 3.40 8.41
N THR A 75 7.77 2.18 7.93
CA THR A 75 9.09 1.56 7.78
C THR A 75 9.34 1.22 6.32
N TYR A 76 10.57 1.40 5.90
CA TYR A 76 11.08 0.90 4.62
C TYR A 76 11.89 -0.35 4.90
N THR A 77 11.45 -1.47 4.37
CA THR A 77 12.14 -2.75 4.54
C THR A 77 12.73 -3.21 3.21
N VAL A 78 13.99 -3.65 3.24
CA VAL A 78 14.68 -4.20 2.08
C VAL A 78 15.26 -5.55 2.45
N VAL A 79 14.93 -6.57 1.67
CA VAL A 79 15.48 -7.92 1.83
C VAL A 79 16.33 -8.25 0.62
N ILE A 80 17.63 -8.47 0.85
CA ILE A 80 18.61 -8.78 -0.18
C ILE A 80 19.07 -10.21 0.02
N LEU A 81 18.82 -11.07 -0.96
CA LEU A 81 19.21 -12.48 -0.97
C LEU A 81 19.61 -12.90 -2.39
N PRO A 82 20.41 -13.94 -2.55
CA PRO A 82 20.71 -14.53 -3.85
C PRO A 82 19.44 -14.90 -4.64
N PRO A 83 19.54 -15.06 -5.95
CA PRO A 83 18.46 -15.64 -6.76
C PRO A 83 18.04 -17.02 -6.25
N ALA A 84 16.76 -17.39 -6.48
CA ALA A 84 16.18 -18.69 -6.09
C ALA A 84 15.95 -18.93 -4.58
N GLU A 85 16.20 -17.94 -3.71
CA GLU A 85 15.96 -18.01 -2.26
C GLU A 85 14.48 -17.81 -1.83
N ARG A 86 13.54 -18.12 -2.72
CA ARG A 86 12.09 -18.12 -2.45
C ARG A 86 11.51 -16.83 -1.86
N LYS A 87 12.14 -15.68 -2.11
CA LYS A 87 11.71 -14.36 -1.63
C LYS A 87 10.23 -14.09 -1.92
N SER A 88 9.80 -14.33 -3.15
CA SER A 88 8.40 -14.09 -3.57
C SER A 88 7.41 -14.98 -2.83
N SER A 89 7.80 -16.20 -2.46
CA SER A 89 6.93 -17.11 -1.70
C SER A 89 6.70 -16.61 -0.27
N VAL A 90 7.77 -16.13 0.39
CA VAL A 90 7.67 -15.55 1.74
C VAL A 90 6.83 -14.29 1.70
N LEU A 91 7.14 -13.36 0.77
CA LEU A 91 6.38 -12.13 0.60
C LEU A 91 4.89 -12.41 0.38
N SER A 92 4.53 -13.31 -0.53
CA SER A 92 3.13 -13.68 -0.78
C SER A 92 2.43 -14.20 0.47
N MET A 93 3.12 -15.00 1.30
CA MET A 93 2.54 -15.46 2.57
C MET A 93 2.36 -14.32 3.57
N MET A 94 3.34 -13.41 3.65
CA MET A 94 3.28 -12.28 4.59
C MET A 94 2.18 -11.27 4.24
N ILE A 95 1.94 -10.98 2.97
CA ILE A 95 0.91 -10.03 2.54
C ILE A 95 -0.49 -10.64 2.47
N ARG A 96 -0.61 -11.96 2.41
CA ARG A 96 -1.90 -12.66 2.27
C ARG A 96 -2.98 -12.23 3.27
N PRO A 97 -2.70 -12.04 4.58
CA PRO A 97 -3.70 -11.54 5.52
C PRO A 97 -4.25 -10.16 5.13
N VAL A 98 -3.41 -9.30 4.57
CA VAL A 98 -3.79 -7.95 4.11
C VAL A 98 -4.67 -8.04 2.87
N GLU A 99 -4.31 -8.89 1.90
CA GLU A 99 -5.11 -9.14 0.68
C GLU A 99 -6.50 -9.69 1.02
N VAL A 100 -6.57 -10.63 1.97
CA VAL A 100 -7.85 -11.18 2.44
C VAL A 100 -8.70 -10.09 3.08
N PHE A 101 -8.10 -9.25 3.93
CA PHE A 101 -8.81 -8.13 4.55
C PHE A 101 -9.29 -7.12 3.49
N GLU A 102 -8.44 -6.73 2.55
CA GLU A 102 -8.78 -5.83 1.46
C GLU A 102 -9.96 -6.36 0.64
N LYS A 103 -9.92 -7.65 0.30
CA LYS A 103 -11.01 -8.32 -0.43
C LYS A 103 -12.33 -8.28 0.34
N LEU A 104 -12.33 -8.71 1.60
CA LEU A 104 -13.53 -8.74 2.44
C LEU A 104 -14.11 -7.33 2.66
N GLU A 105 -13.25 -6.35 2.87
CA GLU A 105 -13.67 -4.96 3.04
C GLU A 105 -14.27 -4.38 1.75
N ASN A 106 -13.69 -4.69 0.60
CA ASN A 106 -14.23 -4.28 -0.69
C ASN A 106 -15.56 -4.98 -1.02
N GLU A 107 -15.72 -6.26 -0.67
CA GLU A 107 -16.99 -6.97 -0.78
C GLU A 107 -18.06 -6.30 0.10
N ARG A 108 -17.73 -5.96 1.34
CA ARG A 108 -18.62 -5.26 2.27
C ARG A 108 -19.05 -3.89 1.72
N ARG A 109 -18.13 -3.13 1.11
CA ARG A 109 -18.35 -1.78 0.57
C ARG A 109 -18.87 -1.78 -0.86
N SER A 110 -18.97 -2.93 -1.50
CA SER A 110 -19.36 -3.05 -2.92
C SER A 110 -20.65 -2.29 -3.27
N PRO A 111 -21.74 -2.34 -2.49
CA PRO A 111 -22.96 -1.58 -2.82
C PRO A 111 -22.73 -0.06 -2.84
N GLU A 112 -21.91 0.46 -1.94
CA GLU A 112 -21.58 1.88 -1.84
C GLU A 112 -20.70 2.32 -3.01
N ILE A 113 -19.70 1.51 -3.35
CA ILE A 113 -18.79 1.74 -4.48
C ILE A 113 -19.59 1.77 -5.79
N VAL A 114 -20.45 0.79 -6.02
CA VAL A 114 -21.29 0.71 -7.23
C VAL A 114 -22.22 1.91 -7.31
N LYS A 115 -22.88 2.29 -6.22
CA LYS A 115 -23.76 3.47 -6.18
C LYS A 115 -22.99 4.73 -6.55
N SER A 116 -21.82 4.92 -5.99
CA SER A 116 -20.96 6.09 -6.25
C SER A 116 -20.51 6.14 -7.72
N GLN A 117 -20.12 5.01 -8.29
CA GLN A 117 -19.77 4.92 -9.72
C GLN A 117 -20.95 5.22 -10.64
N MET A 118 -22.15 4.76 -10.28
CA MET A 118 -23.38 5.08 -11.04
C MET A 118 -23.68 6.57 -11.01
N GLU A 119 -23.52 7.23 -9.86
CA GLU A 119 -23.70 8.68 -9.71
C GLU A 119 -22.71 9.45 -10.59
N LEU A 120 -21.44 9.11 -10.55
CA LEU A 120 -20.41 9.71 -11.43
C LEU A 120 -20.78 9.52 -12.91
N SER A 121 -21.14 8.31 -13.31
CA SER A 121 -21.55 8.01 -14.69
C SER A 121 -22.79 8.81 -15.12
N LYS A 122 -23.71 9.07 -14.21
CA LYS A 122 -24.89 9.91 -14.45
C LYS A 122 -24.47 11.36 -14.69
N LEU A 123 -23.63 11.93 -13.84
CA LEU A 123 -23.12 13.29 -13.98
C LEU A 123 -22.38 13.48 -15.32
N GLU A 124 -21.56 12.51 -15.72
CA GLU A 124 -20.86 12.52 -17.00
C GLU A 124 -21.83 12.47 -18.20
N LYS A 125 -22.87 11.64 -18.12
CA LYS A 125 -23.93 11.59 -19.17
C LYS A 125 -24.68 12.91 -19.28
N GLU A 126 -25.03 13.53 -18.16
CA GLU A 126 -25.65 14.84 -18.11
C GLU A 126 -24.76 15.90 -18.76
N LYS A 127 -23.47 15.92 -18.45
CA LYS A 127 -22.50 16.82 -19.10
C LYS A 127 -22.46 16.60 -20.62
N ARG A 128 -22.39 15.35 -21.10
CA ARG A 128 -22.42 15.04 -22.55
C ARG A 128 -23.71 15.55 -23.21
N SER A 129 -24.85 15.33 -22.58
CA SER A 129 -26.13 15.83 -23.06
C SER A 129 -26.18 17.37 -23.13
N LEU A 130 -25.61 18.06 -22.16
CA LEU A 130 -25.48 19.53 -22.18
C LEU A 130 -24.62 20.02 -23.34
N VAL A 131 -23.51 19.34 -23.63
CA VAL A 131 -22.61 19.65 -24.76
C VAL A 131 -23.38 19.51 -26.10
N GLU A 132 -24.13 18.42 -26.27
CA GLU A 132 -24.97 18.21 -27.48
C GLU A 132 -26.10 19.25 -27.62
N ARG A 133 -26.70 19.66 -26.50
CA ARG A 133 -27.73 20.71 -26.50
C ARG A 133 -27.15 22.08 -26.78
N ALA A 134 -25.95 22.37 -26.31
CA ALA A 134 -25.26 23.63 -26.58
C ALA A 134 -24.91 23.77 -28.07
N SER A 135 -24.49 22.69 -28.74
CA SER A 135 -24.25 22.69 -30.19
C SER A 135 -25.51 23.01 -31.02
N LYS A 136 -26.71 22.80 -30.42
CA LYS A 136 -28.03 23.12 -31.01
C LYS A 136 -28.62 24.45 -30.49
N GLY A 137 -27.85 25.26 -29.77
CA GLY A 137 -28.28 26.53 -29.18
C GLY A 137 -29.31 26.39 -28.03
N LYS A 138 -29.40 25.18 -27.40
CA LYS A 138 -30.40 24.85 -26.35
C LYS A 138 -29.79 24.76 -24.93
N ALA A 139 -28.51 25.03 -24.77
CA ALA A 139 -27.81 25.11 -23.48
C ALA A 139 -26.69 26.15 -23.59
N THR A 140 -26.26 26.69 -22.45
CA THR A 140 -25.21 27.70 -22.39
C THR A 140 -23.87 27.06 -22.06
N GLU A 141 -22.76 27.72 -22.38
CA GLU A 141 -21.42 27.31 -21.97
C GLU A 141 -21.26 27.34 -20.45
N ALA A 142 -21.97 28.24 -19.76
CA ALA A 142 -22.00 28.31 -18.31
C ALA A 142 -22.60 27.02 -17.68
N ASP A 143 -23.63 26.43 -18.30
CA ASP A 143 -24.25 25.17 -17.82
C ASP A 143 -23.23 24.02 -17.88
N ILE A 144 -22.48 23.94 -18.99
CA ILE A 144 -21.43 22.93 -19.17
C ILE A 144 -20.32 23.10 -18.13
N LYS A 145 -19.88 24.35 -17.90
CA LYS A 145 -18.84 24.69 -16.92
C LYS A 145 -19.25 24.35 -15.50
N ASN A 146 -20.50 24.66 -15.14
CA ASN A 146 -21.06 24.33 -13.82
C ASN A 146 -21.11 22.81 -13.62
N LYS A 147 -21.57 22.05 -14.61
CA LYS A 147 -21.60 20.58 -14.52
C LYS A 147 -20.19 19.99 -14.48
N ALA A 148 -19.22 20.56 -15.20
CA ALA A 148 -17.82 20.14 -15.13
C ALA A 148 -17.22 20.38 -13.74
N LYS A 149 -17.60 21.48 -13.08
CA LYS A 149 -17.17 21.78 -11.70
C LYS A 149 -17.78 20.79 -10.72
N GLU A 150 -19.07 20.47 -10.83
CA GLU A 150 -19.75 19.47 -10.02
C GLU A 150 -19.09 18.08 -10.12
N ILE A 151 -18.69 17.67 -11.33
CA ILE A 151 -17.95 16.42 -11.54
C ILE A 151 -16.55 16.47 -10.91
N ALA A 152 -15.85 17.60 -11.00
CA ALA A 152 -14.52 17.76 -10.43
C ALA A 152 -14.53 17.78 -8.89
N GLU A 153 -15.63 18.26 -8.29
CA GLU A 153 -15.85 18.28 -6.84
C GLU A 153 -16.40 16.96 -6.30
N TYR A 154 -16.91 16.07 -7.19
CA TYR A 154 -17.42 14.77 -6.78
C TYR A 154 -16.27 13.78 -6.52
N GLU A 155 -16.16 13.35 -5.29
CA GLU A 155 -15.19 12.32 -4.89
C GLU A 155 -15.86 10.93 -4.87
N PRO A 156 -15.66 10.10 -5.91
CA PRO A 156 -16.25 8.77 -5.92
C PRO A 156 -15.63 7.88 -4.86
N VAL A 157 -16.45 7.04 -4.23
CA VAL A 157 -15.98 6.01 -3.31
C VAL A 157 -15.12 5.01 -4.09
N LYS A 158 -13.82 4.99 -3.76
CA LYS A 158 -12.86 4.07 -4.39
C LYS A 158 -12.79 2.77 -3.60
N PRO A 159 -12.51 1.63 -4.26
CA PRO A 159 -12.12 0.42 -3.57
C PRO A 159 -10.90 0.64 -2.69
N LEU A 160 -10.88 -0.02 -1.53
CA LEU A 160 -9.70 -0.06 -0.68
C LEU A 160 -8.58 -0.78 -1.43
N ARG A 161 -7.38 -0.21 -1.40
CA ARG A 161 -6.18 -0.80 -1.96
C ARG A 161 -5.02 -0.59 -1.00
N LEU A 162 -4.62 -1.64 -0.32
CA LEU A 162 -3.60 -1.60 0.73
C LEU A 162 -2.22 -2.04 0.23
N PHE A 163 -2.20 -2.86 -0.82
CA PHE A 163 -0.97 -3.37 -1.41
C PHE A 163 -0.95 -3.07 -2.91
N VAL A 164 0.22 -2.70 -3.40
CA VAL A 164 0.46 -2.43 -4.81
C VAL A 164 1.77 -3.11 -5.20
N ASP A 165 1.70 -4.00 -6.17
CA ASP A 165 2.85 -4.75 -6.65
C ASP A 165 3.59 -3.94 -7.72
N ASP A 166 3.16 -3.93 -8.94
CA ASP A 166 3.83 -3.22 -10.03
C ASP A 166 3.12 -1.88 -10.33
N VAL A 167 3.77 -0.77 -9.97
CA VAL A 167 3.18 0.58 -10.12
C VAL A 167 4.08 1.50 -10.88
N THR A 168 3.54 2.08 -11.96
CA THR A 168 4.15 3.24 -12.58
C THR A 168 3.88 4.51 -11.75
N SER A 169 4.77 5.50 -11.82
CA SER A 169 4.64 6.77 -11.11
C SER A 169 3.29 7.46 -11.35
N GLU A 170 2.70 7.31 -12.55
CA GLU A 170 1.40 7.87 -12.92
C GLU A 170 0.22 7.22 -12.16
N LYS A 171 0.33 5.93 -11.81
CA LYS A 171 -0.70 5.21 -11.03
C LYS A 171 -0.64 5.47 -9.54
N LEU A 172 0.48 6.00 -9.02
CA LEU A 172 0.62 6.37 -7.61
C LEU A 172 -0.10 7.68 -7.29
N THR A 173 -0.34 8.53 -8.28
CA THR A 173 -0.95 9.86 -8.12
C THR A 173 -2.45 9.89 -8.46
N SER A 174 -3.01 8.78 -8.91
CA SER A 174 -4.44 8.62 -9.26
C SER A 174 -5.20 7.91 -8.14
#